data_c1b30274f7cd870e157f3037485c2d87
#
_entry.id   c1b30274f7cd870e157f3037485c2d87
#
_cell.length_a   1.000
_cell.length_b   1.000
_cell.length_c   1.000
_cell.angle_alpha   90.00
_cell.angle_beta   90.00
_cell.angle_gamma   90.00
#
_symmetry.space_group_name_H-M   'P 1'
#
loop_
_entity.id
_entity.type
_entity.pdbx_description
1 polymer ?
#
loop_
_entity_poly.entity_id
_entity_poly.type
_entity_poly.pdbx_seq_one_letter_code
_entity_poly.pdbx_strand_id
1 'polypeptide(L)'
;MTDDVTRPFEPRPGGPAPSGAPMVPRPPETRAPDLRGGLRRLSRGLIVYGIVGLLVAGLGLGALAWVNGRVATLSDRVETSVDELATTLEQTAEALDDASTTADSFTVTLERSAEGISAAADTIAGVRTNLETLEVVLRAVNILGLTPLGPAADAVGGIANTIEGLDTRLSAIADGLEGNQDALGANASSLGRLADSTAAAAERLRSGVIEASLDDIQVVIAVMLLMFVVWSAVPAVGALAFGLWLRRELRRSASG
;
A
#
# COMPACT_ATOMS: atom_id res chain seq x y z
N MET A 1 20.67 35.84 31.39
CA MET A 1 21.78 35.74 32.32
C MET A 1 23.01 35.91 31.44
N THR A 2 23.39 37.15 31.13
CA THR A 2 24.33 38.02 31.90
C THR A 2 25.71 37.40 31.80
N ASP A 3 26.70 37.99 31.21
CA ASP A 3 27.40 39.25 31.51
C ASP A 3 28.34 39.55 30.34
N ASP A 4 28.27 40.54 29.66
CA ASP A 4 28.82 41.91 29.76
C ASP A 4 30.15 42.01 30.50
N VAL A 5 31.27 42.17 29.77
CA VAL A 5 32.52 42.74 30.27
C VAL A 5 33.10 43.69 29.23
N THR A 6 32.64 44.92 29.32
CA THR A 6 33.27 46.13 28.80
C THR A 6 34.58 46.38 29.55
N ARG A 7 35.72 46.45 28.89
CA ARG A 7 36.97 47.02 29.45
C ARG A 7 37.21 48.37 28.81
N PRO A 8 37.50 49.39 29.65
CA PRO A 8 37.78 50.74 29.19
C PRO A 8 39.20 50.86 28.69
N PHE A 9 39.32 51.69 27.66
CA PHE A 9 40.60 52.11 27.04
C PHE A 9 41.23 53.22 27.84
N GLU A 10 42.43 53.01 28.42
CA GLU A 10 43.25 54.03 29.07
C GLU A 10 44.14 54.72 28.02
N PRO A 11 44.17 56.06 27.97
CA PRO A 11 45.10 56.83 27.12
C PRO A 11 46.45 56.99 27.78
N ARG A 12 47.52 56.68 27.09
CA ARG A 12 48.91 56.97 27.48
C ARG A 12 49.31 58.42 27.13
N PRO A 13 49.98 59.09 27.97
CA PRO A 13 50.39 60.50 27.76
C PRO A 13 51.69 60.61 26.95
N GLY A 14 51.80 61.76 26.31
CA GLY A 14 52.73 62.26 25.33
C GLY A 14 54.21 62.14 25.59
N GLY A 15 54.92 61.97 24.49
CA GLY A 15 56.35 62.20 24.37
C GLY A 15 56.62 63.26 23.29
N PRO A 16 57.66 64.05 23.40
CA PRO A 16 57.88 65.27 22.59
C PRO A 16 58.31 64.95 21.13
N ALA A 17 57.87 65.79 20.22
CA ALA A 17 58.20 65.77 18.81
C ALA A 17 59.68 66.22 18.54
N PRO A 18 60.42 65.54 17.66
CA PRO A 18 61.55 66.10 16.99
C PRO A 18 61.14 66.80 15.68
N SER A 19 61.56 68.08 15.60
CA SER A 19 61.59 68.93 14.40
C SER A 19 62.43 68.28 13.33
N GLY A 20 61.83 68.00 12.19
CA GLY A 20 62.53 67.45 10.99
C GLY A 20 61.85 67.94 9.70
N ALA A 21 62.66 68.45 8.82
CA ALA A 21 62.44 69.14 7.57
C ALA A 21 61.29 68.57 6.68
N PRO A 22 60.68 69.34 5.77
CA PRO A 22 59.60 68.93 4.93
C PRO A 22 60.11 67.91 3.89
N MET A 23 59.75 66.65 4.11
CA MET A 23 59.92 65.62 3.12
C MET A 23 58.85 65.81 2.04
N VAL A 24 59.26 66.14 0.83
CA VAL A 24 58.44 66.15 -0.36
C VAL A 24 57.91 64.72 -0.56
N PRO A 25 56.59 64.48 -0.63
CA PRO A 25 56.06 63.19 -0.88
C PRO A 25 56.45 62.77 -2.31
N ARG A 26 57.25 61.70 -2.47
CA ARG A 26 57.40 61.03 -3.75
C ARG A 26 56.03 60.53 -4.18
N PRO A 27 55.62 60.81 -5.44
CA PRO A 27 54.37 60.23 -5.94
C PRO A 27 54.45 58.71 -5.83
N PRO A 28 53.36 58.06 -5.40
CA PRO A 28 53.33 56.61 -5.34
C PRO A 28 53.66 56.07 -6.73
N GLU A 29 54.77 55.32 -6.87
CA GLU A 29 55.04 54.51 -8.01
C GLU A 29 53.86 53.57 -8.21
N THR A 30 52.95 53.91 -9.11
CA THR A 30 51.88 53.02 -9.59
C THR A 30 52.59 51.84 -10.26
N ARG A 31 52.89 50.81 -9.44
CA ARG A 31 53.27 49.51 -9.97
C ARG A 31 52.19 49.09 -10.93
N ALA A 32 52.48 49.14 -12.23
CA ALA A 32 51.59 48.60 -13.25
C ALA A 32 51.21 47.16 -12.83
N PRO A 33 49.91 46.83 -12.71
CA PRO A 33 49.46 45.53 -12.22
C PRO A 33 50.16 44.48 -13.10
N ASP A 34 50.81 43.50 -12.46
CA ASP A 34 51.53 42.43 -13.14
C ASP A 34 50.50 41.48 -13.81
N LEU A 35 49.91 41.98 -14.93
CA LEU A 35 48.87 41.35 -15.73
C LEU A 35 49.26 39.94 -16.19
N ARG A 36 50.56 39.72 -16.43
CA ARG A 36 51.06 38.40 -16.83
C ARG A 36 51.02 37.40 -15.67
N GLY A 37 51.30 37.81 -14.44
CA GLY A 37 51.17 36.97 -13.25
C GLY A 37 49.74 36.62 -12.95
N GLY A 38 48.81 37.59 -13.10
CA GLY A 38 47.39 37.40 -12.95
C GLY A 38 46.79 36.41 -13.96
N LEU A 39 47.11 36.58 -15.25
CA LEU A 39 46.65 35.68 -16.32
C LEU A 39 47.16 34.24 -16.14
N ARG A 40 48.38 34.04 -15.65
CA ARG A 40 48.94 32.71 -15.39
C ARG A 40 48.23 32.00 -14.21
N ARG A 41 47.84 32.74 -13.20
CA ARG A 41 47.04 32.24 -12.06
C ARG A 41 45.61 31.89 -12.51
N LEU A 42 44.99 32.75 -13.32
CA LEU A 42 43.67 32.54 -13.90
C LEU A 42 43.63 31.29 -14.78
N SER A 43 44.61 31.09 -15.68
CA SER A 43 44.73 29.90 -16.52
C SER A 43 44.82 28.61 -15.70
N ARG A 44 45.59 28.60 -14.60
CA ARG A 44 45.70 27.45 -13.72
C ARG A 44 44.38 27.17 -12.99
N GLY A 45 43.72 28.23 -12.49
CA GLY A 45 42.41 28.11 -11.84
C GLY A 45 41.34 27.52 -12.75
N LEU A 46 41.29 27.97 -14.02
CA LEU A 46 40.37 27.45 -15.03
C LEU A 46 40.61 25.97 -15.37
N ILE A 47 41.89 25.56 -15.46
CA ILE A 47 42.23 24.16 -15.72
C ILE A 47 41.81 23.27 -14.52
N VAL A 48 42.11 23.70 -13.30
CA VAL A 48 41.70 22.97 -12.09
C VAL A 48 40.18 22.86 -12.00
N TYR A 49 39.46 23.98 -12.21
CA TYR A 49 38.01 24.00 -12.24
C TYR A 49 37.44 23.04 -13.31
N GLY A 50 38.00 23.04 -14.53
CA GLY A 50 37.60 22.15 -15.60
C GLY A 50 37.82 20.67 -15.26
N ILE A 51 38.98 20.33 -14.64
CA ILE A 51 39.27 18.96 -14.22
C ILE A 51 38.31 18.50 -13.13
N VAL A 52 38.10 19.35 -12.10
CA VAL A 52 37.15 19.03 -11.01
C VAL A 52 35.72 18.88 -11.55
N GLY A 53 35.31 19.78 -12.46
CA GLY A 53 34.00 19.69 -13.11
C GLY A 53 33.79 18.40 -13.92
N LEU A 54 34.85 17.98 -14.66
CA LEU A 54 34.80 16.70 -15.38
C LEU A 54 34.76 15.48 -14.45
N LEU A 55 35.49 15.52 -13.34
CA LEU A 55 35.40 14.47 -12.32
C LEU A 55 34.00 14.37 -11.71
N VAL A 56 33.37 15.51 -11.38
CA VAL A 56 31.99 15.55 -10.89
C VAL A 56 31.01 15.03 -11.92
N ALA A 57 31.16 15.42 -13.19
CA ALA A 57 30.34 14.90 -14.29
C ALA A 57 30.52 13.38 -14.48
N GLY A 58 31.76 12.88 -14.39
CA GLY A 58 32.08 11.45 -14.48
C GLY A 58 31.49 10.64 -13.33
N LEU A 59 31.57 11.17 -12.10
CA LEU A 59 30.90 10.59 -10.94
C LEU A 59 29.37 10.59 -11.10
N GLY A 60 28.81 11.67 -11.66
CA GLY A 60 27.38 11.76 -11.97
C GLY A 60 26.93 10.69 -12.98
N LEU A 61 27.71 10.45 -14.04
CA LEU A 61 27.44 9.36 -15.01
C LEU A 61 27.56 7.98 -14.36
N GLY A 62 28.56 7.77 -13.51
CA GLY A 62 28.72 6.52 -12.76
C GLY A 62 27.54 6.26 -11.81
N ALA A 63 27.09 7.31 -11.11
CA ALA A 63 25.90 7.24 -10.28
C ALA A 63 24.63 6.95 -11.08
N LEU A 64 24.47 7.56 -12.26
CA LEU A 64 23.37 7.29 -13.17
C LEU A 64 23.32 5.83 -13.61
N ALA A 65 24.46 5.26 -14.04
CA ALA A 65 24.56 3.87 -14.43
C ALA A 65 24.24 2.92 -13.26
N TRP A 66 24.72 3.26 -12.06
CA TRP A 66 24.45 2.48 -10.85
C TRP A 66 22.97 2.54 -10.43
N VAL A 67 22.35 3.73 -10.45
CA VAL A 67 20.92 3.91 -10.15
C VAL A 67 20.08 3.16 -11.18
N ASN A 68 20.38 3.30 -12.47
CA ASN A 68 19.64 2.60 -13.53
C ASN A 68 19.68 1.07 -13.35
N GLY A 69 20.84 0.50 -13.02
CA GLY A 69 20.96 -0.93 -12.73
C GLY A 69 20.21 -1.37 -11.47
N ARG A 70 20.11 -0.50 -10.44
CA ARG A 70 19.33 -0.79 -9.23
C ARG A 70 17.82 -0.67 -9.46
N VAL A 71 17.39 0.31 -10.26
CA VAL A 71 15.98 0.46 -10.60
C VAL A 71 15.49 -0.71 -11.45
N ALA A 72 16.28 -1.16 -12.44
CA ALA A 72 15.94 -2.34 -13.24
C ALA A 72 15.73 -3.58 -12.36
N THR A 73 16.67 -3.87 -11.43
CA THR A 73 16.52 -5.01 -10.48
C THR A 73 15.35 -4.87 -9.52
N LEU A 74 14.95 -3.65 -9.17
CA LEU A 74 13.75 -3.39 -8.38
C LEU A 74 12.48 -3.61 -9.19
N SER A 75 12.47 -3.16 -10.46
CA SER A 75 11.35 -3.36 -11.38
C SER A 75 11.07 -4.85 -11.58
N ASP A 76 12.11 -5.65 -11.90
CA ASP A 76 11.98 -7.11 -12.07
C ASP A 76 11.40 -7.80 -10.81
N ARG A 77 11.82 -7.35 -9.61
CA ARG A 77 11.31 -7.90 -8.35
C ARG A 77 9.86 -7.50 -8.07
N VAL A 78 9.52 -6.25 -8.37
CA VAL A 78 8.14 -5.75 -8.21
C VAL A 78 7.22 -6.50 -9.17
N GLU A 79 7.60 -6.66 -10.44
CA GLU A 79 6.86 -7.43 -11.44
C GLU A 79 6.60 -8.86 -10.96
N THR A 80 7.65 -9.58 -10.53
CA THR A 80 7.51 -10.93 -9.98
C THR A 80 6.57 -10.96 -8.76
N SER A 81 6.69 -10.00 -7.85
CA SER A 81 5.84 -9.94 -6.66
C SER A 81 4.39 -9.58 -6.99
N VAL A 82 4.16 -8.75 -7.99
CA VAL A 82 2.82 -8.39 -8.49
C VAL A 82 2.16 -9.61 -9.13
N ASP A 83 2.89 -10.38 -9.95
CA ASP A 83 2.39 -11.61 -10.57
C ASP A 83 2.05 -12.69 -9.52
N GLU A 84 2.92 -12.89 -8.52
CA GLU A 84 2.64 -13.80 -7.41
C GLU A 84 1.41 -13.37 -6.61
N LEU A 85 1.26 -12.07 -6.35
CA LEU A 85 0.11 -11.52 -5.64
C LEU A 85 -1.17 -11.66 -6.47
N ALA A 86 -1.13 -11.35 -7.77
CA ALA A 86 -2.26 -11.51 -8.67
C ALA A 86 -2.71 -12.98 -8.74
N THR A 87 -1.77 -13.92 -8.84
CA THR A 87 -2.06 -15.36 -8.81
C THR A 87 -2.68 -15.79 -7.48
N THR A 88 -2.18 -15.28 -6.36
CA THR A 88 -2.74 -15.58 -5.02
C THR A 88 -4.16 -15.04 -4.89
N LEU A 89 -4.43 -13.84 -5.41
CA LEU A 89 -5.77 -13.26 -5.42
C LEU A 89 -6.74 -14.06 -6.30
N GLU A 90 -6.32 -14.57 -7.46
CA GLU A 90 -7.15 -15.43 -8.30
C GLU A 90 -7.51 -16.73 -7.59
N GLN A 91 -6.51 -17.39 -6.98
CA GLN A 91 -6.77 -18.61 -6.20
C GLN A 91 -7.70 -18.34 -5.02
N THR A 92 -7.58 -17.16 -4.41
CA THR A 92 -8.49 -16.73 -3.33
C THR A 92 -9.89 -16.48 -3.86
N ALA A 93 -10.04 -15.85 -5.02
CA ALA A 93 -11.34 -15.62 -5.65
C ALA A 93 -12.02 -16.94 -6.00
N GLU A 94 -11.30 -17.90 -6.57
CA GLU A 94 -11.79 -19.25 -6.88
C GLU A 94 -12.24 -19.98 -5.60
N ALA A 95 -11.45 -19.94 -4.53
CA ALA A 95 -11.83 -20.56 -3.25
C ALA A 95 -13.06 -19.90 -2.61
N LEU A 96 -13.25 -18.60 -2.80
CA LEU A 96 -14.44 -17.89 -2.33
C LEU A 96 -15.68 -18.22 -3.16
N ASP A 97 -15.53 -18.40 -4.46
CA ASP A 97 -16.61 -18.83 -5.36
C ASP A 97 -17.05 -20.26 -5.04
N ASP A 98 -16.10 -21.18 -4.83
CA ASP A 98 -16.37 -22.54 -4.37
C ASP A 98 -17.09 -22.56 -3.01
N ALA A 99 -16.68 -21.69 -2.10
CA ALA A 99 -17.33 -21.54 -0.78
C ALA A 99 -18.76 -20.99 -0.93
N SER A 100 -18.99 -20.03 -1.83
CA SER A 100 -20.32 -19.53 -2.18
C SER A 100 -21.22 -20.64 -2.71
N THR A 101 -20.73 -21.40 -3.70
CA THR A 101 -21.44 -22.55 -4.29
C THR A 101 -21.77 -23.63 -3.25
N THR A 102 -20.82 -23.88 -2.34
CA THR A 102 -21.04 -24.80 -1.22
C THR A 102 -22.13 -24.31 -0.29
N ALA A 103 -22.13 -23.03 0.07
CA ALA A 103 -23.17 -22.43 0.91
C ALA A 103 -24.56 -22.50 0.24
N ASP A 104 -24.66 -22.27 -1.07
CA ASP A 104 -25.89 -22.42 -1.83
C ASP A 104 -26.39 -23.88 -1.83
N SER A 105 -25.49 -24.86 -1.93
CA SER A 105 -25.83 -26.28 -1.84
C SER A 105 -26.38 -26.65 -0.45
N PHE A 106 -25.82 -26.06 0.61
CA PHE A 106 -26.35 -26.22 1.97
C PHE A 106 -27.72 -25.57 2.12
N THR A 107 -27.94 -24.40 1.52
CA THR A 107 -29.26 -23.73 1.52
C THR A 107 -30.33 -24.65 0.95
N VAL A 108 -30.11 -25.29 -0.20
CA VAL A 108 -31.03 -26.27 -0.81
C VAL A 108 -31.24 -27.49 0.09
N THR A 109 -30.21 -27.95 0.80
CA THR A 109 -30.32 -29.08 1.74
C THR A 109 -31.16 -28.72 2.96
N LEU A 110 -30.99 -27.51 3.50
CA LEU A 110 -31.81 -27.02 4.62
C LEU A 110 -33.28 -26.86 4.23
N GLU A 111 -33.55 -26.32 3.02
CA GLU A 111 -34.89 -26.19 2.47
C GLU A 111 -35.61 -27.55 2.45
N ARG A 112 -35.01 -28.56 1.85
CA ARG A 112 -35.55 -29.90 1.83
C ARG A 112 -35.76 -30.53 3.22
N SER A 113 -34.82 -30.20 4.14
CA SER A 113 -34.92 -30.68 5.49
C SER A 113 -36.07 -29.99 6.25
N ALA A 114 -36.28 -28.68 6.06
CA ALA A 114 -37.36 -27.92 6.62
C ALA A 114 -38.73 -28.44 6.11
N GLU A 115 -38.83 -28.65 4.77
CA GLU A 115 -40.01 -29.25 4.15
C GLU A 115 -40.33 -30.64 4.74
N GLY A 116 -39.29 -31.50 4.85
CA GLY A 116 -39.45 -32.84 5.42
C GLY A 116 -39.92 -32.82 6.88
N ILE A 117 -39.39 -31.92 7.67
CA ILE A 117 -39.78 -31.74 9.09
C ILE A 117 -41.21 -31.17 9.20
N SER A 118 -41.56 -30.19 8.36
CA SER A 118 -42.92 -29.65 8.29
C SER A 118 -43.96 -30.74 7.94
N ALA A 119 -43.65 -31.54 6.91
CA ALA A 119 -44.52 -32.67 6.53
C ALA A 119 -44.66 -33.74 7.67
N ALA A 120 -43.58 -33.94 8.46
CA ALA A 120 -43.61 -34.81 9.61
C ALA A 120 -44.48 -34.18 10.75
N ALA A 121 -44.40 -32.88 10.97
CA ALA A 121 -45.24 -32.17 11.94
C ALA A 121 -46.71 -32.29 11.58
N ASP A 122 -47.08 -32.08 10.31
CA ASP A 122 -48.44 -32.24 9.79
C ASP A 122 -48.97 -33.68 9.97
N THR A 123 -48.12 -34.68 9.69
CA THR A 123 -48.46 -36.10 9.91
C THR A 123 -48.73 -36.38 11.40
N ILE A 124 -47.88 -35.87 12.28
CA ILE A 124 -48.03 -36.02 13.73
C ILE A 124 -49.32 -35.33 14.22
N ALA A 125 -49.62 -34.13 13.75
CA ALA A 125 -50.85 -33.42 14.07
C ALA A 125 -52.09 -34.23 13.61
N GLY A 126 -52.03 -34.87 12.43
CA GLY A 126 -53.07 -35.78 11.93
C GLY A 126 -53.24 -37.02 12.83
N VAL A 127 -52.11 -37.62 13.26
CA VAL A 127 -52.15 -38.77 14.21
C VAL A 127 -52.78 -38.34 15.55
N ARG A 128 -52.43 -37.19 16.09
CA ARG A 128 -53.02 -36.64 17.31
C ARG A 128 -54.53 -36.51 17.18
N THR A 129 -55.01 -35.88 16.11
CA THR A 129 -56.45 -35.70 15.86
C THR A 129 -57.20 -37.06 15.80
N ASN A 130 -56.57 -38.07 15.18
CA ASN A 130 -57.15 -39.42 15.13
C ASN A 130 -57.18 -40.09 16.49
N LEU A 131 -56.17 -39.90 17.35
CA LEU A 131 -56.10 -40.40 18.71
C LEU A 131 -57.14 -39.72 19.60
N GLU A 132 -57.31 -38.40 19.51
CA GLU A 132 -58.34 -37.65 20.21
C GLU A 132 -59.74 -38.13 19.84
N THR A 133 -59.95 -38.37 18.53
CA THR A 133 -61.23 -38.95 18.05
C THR A 133 -61.44 -40.33 18.61
N LEU A 134 -60.42 -41.18 18.62
CA LEU A 134 -60.50 -42.53 19.18
C LEU A 134 -60.77 -42.50 20.68
N GLU A 135 -60.15 -41.58 21.45
CA GLU A 135 -60.42 -41.38 22.86
C GLU A 135 -61.87 -41.06 23.10
N VAL A 136 -62.44 -40.12 22.31
CA VAL A 136 -63.87 -39.77 22.41
C VAL A 136 -64.78 -40.98 22.15
N VAL A 137 -64.49 -41.76 21.10
CA VAL A 137 -65.25 -42.97 20.73
C VAL A 137 -65.16 -44.01 21.83
N LEU A 138 -63.97 -44.26 22.40
CA LEU A 138 -63.81 -45.24 23.49
C LEU A 138 -64.52 -44.81 24.74
N ARG A 139 -64.57 -43.53 25.07
CA ARG A 139 -65.38 -43.01 26.24
C ARG A 139 -66.88 -43.08 26.00
N ALA A 140 -67.31 -42.97 24.72
CA ALA A 140 -68.73 -43.05 24.39
C ALA A 140 -69.31 -44.48 24.49
N VAL A 141 -68.48 -45.52 24.53
CA VAL A 141 -68.91 -46.89 24.71
C VAL A 141 -69.37 -47.10 26.15
N ASN A 142 -70.66 -47.06 26.32
CA ASN A 142 -71.35 -47.28 27.63
C ASN A 142 -72.19 -48.52 27.52
N ILE A 143 -71.92 -49.51 28.36
CA ILE A 143 -72.66 -50.75 28.44
C ILE A 143 -73.30 -50.83 29.83
N LEU A 144 -74.62 -50.68 29.89
CA LEU A 144 -75.41 -50.77 31.13
C LEU A 144 -74.94 -49.79 32.25
N GLY A 145 -74.49 -48.59 31.88
CA GLY A 145 -74.00 -47.61 32.83
C GLY A 145 -72.53 -47.77 33.25
N LEU A 146 -71.80 -48.73 32.71
CA LEU A 146 -70.38 -48.95 32.89
C LEU A 146 -69.64 -48.48 31.68
N THR A 147 -68.50 -47.84 31.88
CA THR A 147 -67.53 -47.41 30.80
C THR A 147 -66.34 -48.37 30.78
N PRO A 148 -66.48 -49.58 30.19
CA PRO A 148 -65.48 -50.63 30.33
C PRO A 148 -64.18 -50.27 29.54
N LEU A 149 -64.25 -49.33 28.64
CA LEU A 149 -63.10 -48.83 27.83
C LEU A 149 -62.48 -47.52 28.36
N GLY A 150 -62.92 -47.04 29.53
CA GLY A 150 -62.42 -45.84 30.19
C GLY A 150 -60.90 -45.82 30.35
N PRO A 151 -60.26 -46.86 30.92
CA PRO A 151 -58.78 -46.90 31.03
C PRO A 151 -58.07 -46.91 29.69
N ALA A 152 -58.66 -47.49 28.64
CA ALA A 152 -58.07 -47.46 27.29
C ALA A 152 -58.19 -46.06 26.66
N ALA A 153 -59.30 -45.35 26.88
CA ALA A 153 -59.49 -43.97 26.47
C ALA A 153 -58.47 -43.05 27.14
N ASP A 154 -58.25 -43.21 28.46
CA ASP A 154 -57.28 -42.42 29.22
C ASP A 154 -55.82 -42.66 28.72
N ALA A 155 -55.48 -43.90 28.35
CA ALA A 155 -54.19 -44.23 27.77
C ALA A 155 -54.00 -43.59 26.37
N VAL A 156 -55.05 -43.62 25.53
CA VAL A 156 -55.01 -42.94 24.21
C VAL A 156 -54.92 -41.44 24.35
N GLY A 157 -55.66 -40.83 25.26
CA GLY A 157 -55.54 -39.39 25.56
C GLY A 157 -54.18 -39.02 26.08
N GLY A 158 -53.54 -39.86 26.91
CA GLY A 158 -52.17 -39.67 27.37
C GLY A 158 -51.15 -39.67 26.20
N ILE A 159 -51.33 -40.54 25.21
CA ILE A 159 -50.50 -40.56 23.99
C ILE A 159 -50.77 -39.30 23.17
N ALA A 160 -52.02 -38.90 22.95
CA ALA A 160 -52.37 -37.68 22.22
C ALA A 160 -51.70 -36.43 22.83
N ASN A 161 -51.73 -36.29 24.14
CA ASN A 161 -51.06 -35.19 24.86
C ASN A 161 -49.52 -35.22 24.75
N THR A 162 -48.93 -36.41 24.68
CA THR A 162 -47.49 -36.57 24.47
C THR A 162 -47.08 -36.12 23.06
N ILE A 163 -47.92 -36.42 22.09
CA ILE A 163 -47.72 -36.06 20.68
C ILE A 163 -47.94 -34.56 20.44
N GLU A 164 -48.86 -33.92 21.19
CA GLU A 164 -49.14 -32.47 21.09
C GLU A 164 -47.87 -31.60 21.24
N GLY A 165 -46.97 -31.93 22.17
CA GLY A 165 -45.72 -31.21 22.31
C GLY A 165 -44.67 -31.51 21.24
N LEU A 166 -44.87 -32.55 20.43
CA LEU A 166 -43.92 -32.97 19.39
C LEU A 166 -44.15 -32.20 18.07
N ASP A 167 -45.39 -32.01 17.65
CA ASP A 167 -45.74 -31.23 16.46
C ASP A 167 -45.25 -29.78 16.59
N THR A 168 -45.47 -29.15 17.75
CA THR A 168 -44.97 -27.80 18.03
C THR A 168 -43.46 -27.69 17.99
N ARG A 169 -42.74 -28.71 18.51
CA ARG A 169 -41.29 -28.75 18.46
C ARG A 169 -40.76 -28.94 17.04
N LEU A 170 -41.39 -29.79 16.25
CA LEU A 170 -41.01 -29.99 14.85
C LEU A 170 -41.23 -28.72 14.02
N SER A 171 -42.36 -28.02 14.22
CA SER A 171 -42.59 -26.73 13.56
C SER A 171 -41.53 -25.70 13.94
N ALA A 172 -41.17 -25.59 15.24
CA ALA A 172 -40.08 -24.68 15.65
C ALA A 172 -38.70 -25.05 15.06
N ILE A 173 -38.46 -26.36 14.83
CA ILE A 173 -37.23 -26.80 14.13
C ILE A 173 -37.30 -26.40 12.65
N ALA A 174 -38.42 -26.57 11.97
CA ALA A 174 -38.61 -26.16 10.60
C ALA A 174 -38.36 -24.64 10.41
N ASP A 175 -38.99 -23.82 11.30
CA ASP A 175 -38.79 -22.36 11.32
C ASP A 175 -37.31 -21.99 11.56
N GLY A 176 -36.61 -22.72 12.43
CA GLY A 176 -35.19 -22.53 12.71
C GLY A 176 -34.31 -22.89 11.50
N LEU A 177 -34.68 -23.91 10.75
CA LEU A 177 -33.97 -24.30 9.51
C LEU A 177 -34.15 -23.25 8.40
N GLU A 178 -35.36 -22.70 8.28
CA GLU A 178 -35.67 -21.63 7.33
C GLU A 178 -34.83 -20.35 7.66
N GLY A 179 -34.78 -19.96 8.95
CA GLY A 179 -33.91 -18.86 9.37
C GLY A 179 -32.42 -19.09 9.09
N ASN A 180 -31.95 -20.34 9.23
CA ASN A 180 -30.57 -20.71 8.86
C ASN A 180 -30.34 -20.70 7.35
N GLN A 181 -31.34 -21.08 6.57
CA GLN A 181 -31.30 -21.00 5.10
C GLN A 181 -31.11 -19.56 4.64
N ASP A 182 -31.89 -18.61 5.16
CA ASP A 182 -31.78 -17.19 4.85
C ASP A 182 -30.39 -16.64 5.17
N ALA A 183 -29.87 -17.00 6.34
CA ALA A 183 -28.53 -16.59 6.77
C ALA A 183 -27.43 -17.13 5.86
N LEU A 184 -27.54 -18.41 5.44
CA LEU A 184 -26.59 -19.02 4.51
C LEU A 184 -26.67 -18.41 3.11
N GLY A 185 -27.86 -18.12 2.60
CA GLY A 185 -28.05 -17.44 1.32
C GLY A 185 -27.42 -16.04 1.31
N ALA A 186 -27.58 -15.29 2.41
CA ALA A 186 -26.93 -13.99 2.58
C ALA A 186 -25.40 -14.12 2.63
N ASN A 187 -24.87 -15.16 3.29
CA ASN A 187 -23.44 -15.45 3.35
C ASN A 187 -22.89 -15.84 1.96
N ALA A 188 -23.58 -16.72 1.23
CA ALA A 188 -23.22 -17.12 -0.13
C ALA A 188 -23.12 -15.89 -1.06
N SER A 189 -24.14 -15.02 -1.04
CA SER A 189 -24.13 -13.78 -1.80
C SER A 189 -22.99 -12.83 -1.41
N SER A 190 -22.58 -12.84 -0.16
CA SER A 190 -21.46 -12.02 0.33
C SER A 190 -20.10 -12.59 -0.09
N LEU A 191 -19.95 -13.92 -0.09
CA LEU A 191 -18.77 -14.64 -0.58
C LEU A 191 -18.60 -14.44 -2.08
N GLY A 192 -19.67 -14.54 -2.87
CA GLY A 192 -19.64 -14.29 -4.31
C GLY A 192 -19.17 -12.87 -4.64
N ARG A 193 -19.72 -11.84 -3.95
CA ARG A 193 -19.26 -10.45 -4.13
C ARG A 193 -17.80 -10.25 -3.73
N LEU A 194 -17.33 -10.96 -2.72
CA LEU A 194 -15.92 -10.91 -2.30
C LEU A 194 -15.04 -11.60 -3.36
N ALA A 195 -15.47 -12.72 -3.93
CA ALA A 195 -14.80 -13.39 -5.05
C ALA A 195 -14.64 -12.45 -6.24
N ASP A 196 -15.74 -11.81 -6.68
CA ASP A 196 -15.72 -10.84 -7.78
C ASP A 196 -14.77 -9.67 -7.52
N SER A 197 -14.79 -9.11 -6.29
CA SER A 197 -13.94 -8.00 -5.94
C SER A 197 -12.45 -8.38 -5.89
N THR A 198 -12.17 -9.62 -5.47
CA THR A 198 -10.81 -10.17 -5.40
C THR A 198 -10.27 -10.46 -6.80
N ALA A 199 -11.11 -11.05 -7.68
CA ALA A 199 -10.76 -11.26 -9.09
C ALA A 199 -10.50 -9.93 -9.81
N ALA A 200 -11.34 -8.91 -9.59
CA ALA A 200 -11.14 -7.58 -10.15
C ALA A 200 -9.86 -6.91 -9.63
N ALA A 201 -9.45 -7.17 -8.39
CA ALA A 201 -8.19 -6.68 -7.84
C ALA A 201 -6.98 -7.37 -8.51
N ALA A 202 -7.05 -8.69 -8.74
CA ALA A 202 -6.03 -9.45 -9.48
C ALA A 202 -5.85 -8.90 -10.90
N GLU A 203 -6.94 -8.65 -11.61
CA GLU A 203 -6.91 -8.09 -12.98
C GLU A 203 -6.31 -6.68 -13.02
N ARG A 204 -6.63 -5.83 -12.03
CA ARG A 204 -6.01 -4.50 -11.93
C ARG A 204 -4.50 -4.57 -11.69
N LEU A 205 -4.03 -5.54 -10.92
CA LEU A 205 -2.60 -5.76 -10.72
C LEU A 205 -1.92 -6.18 -12.03
N ARG A 206 -2.54 -7.08 -12.81
CA ARG A 206 -2.02 -7.52 -14.11
C ARG A 206 -2.09 -6.48 -15.21
N SER A 207 -3.01 -5.52 -15.12
CA SER A 207 -3.16 -4.47 -16.15
C SER A 207 -1.99 -3.48 -16.22
N GLY A 208 -0.90 -3.69 -15.46
CA GLY A 208 0.34 -2.94 -15.58
C GLY A 208 0.26 -1.49 -15.09
N VAL A 209 -0.78 -1.10 -14.36
CA VAL A 209 -0.91 0.28 -13.83
C VAL A 209 0.28 0.65 -12.94
N ILE A 210 0.86 -0.33 -12.24
CA ILE A 210 2.03 -0.12 -11.38
C ILE A 210 3.31 -0.01 -12.23
N GLU A 211 3.45 -0.82 -13.28
CA GLU A 211 4.60 -0.80 -14.20
C GLU A 211 4.70 0.53 -14.95
N ALA A 212 3.60 1.01 -15.52
CA ALA A 212 3.57 2.31 -16.21
C ALA A 212 4.01 3.47 -15.30
N SER A 213 3.65 3.42 -14.02
CA SER A 213 4.05 4.43 -13.05
C SER A 213 5.55 4.37 -12.70
N LEU A 214 6.14 3.17 -12.66
CA LEU A 214 7.57 2.98 -12.39
C LEU A 214 8.42 3.41 -13.58
N ASP A 215 8.00 3.12 -14.81
CA ASP A 215 8.67 3.57 -16.03
C ASP A 215 8.69 5.10 -16.14
N ASP A 216 7.58 5.77 -15.86
CA ASP A 216 7.49 7.23 -15.84
C ASP A 216 8.47 7.84 -14.81
N ILE A 217 8.56 7.27 -13.62
CA ILE A 217 9.49 7.71 -12.57
C ILE A 217 10.94 7.51 -13.03
N GLN A 218 11.26 6.38 -13.66
CA GLN A 218 12.59 6.10 -14.19
C GLN A 218 13.01 7.11 -15.26
N VAL A 219 12.11 7.43 -16.19
CA VAL A 219 12.34 8.43 -17.23
C VAL A 219 12.58 9.81 -16.61
N VAL A 220 11.78 10.22 -15.62
CA VAL A 220 11.97 11.51 -14.93
C VAL A 220 13.32 11.58 -14.23
N ILE A 221 13.72 10.54 -13.50
CA ILE A 221 15.03 10.47 -12.84
C ILE A 221 16.16 10.53 -13.86
N ALA A 222 16.07 9.76 -14.95
CA ALA A 222 17.07 9.75 -16.01
C ALA A 222 17.24 11.12 -16.67
N VAL A 223 16.13 11.81 -16.97
CA VAL A 223 16.14 13.17 -17.54
C VAL A 223 16.74 14.18 -16.57
N MET A 224 16.37 14.16 -15.29
CA MET A 224 16.94 15.05 -14.27
C MET A 224 18.45 14.85 -14.13
N LEU A 225 18.91 13.62 -14.07
CA LEU A 225 20.33 13.31 -13.94
C LEU A 225 21.11 13.68 -15.21
N LEU A 226 20.55 13.43 -16.40
CA LEU A 226 21.15 13.86 -17.68
C LEU A 226 21.30 15.38 -17.72
N MET A 227 20.25 16.11 -17.36
CA MET A 227 20.25 17.57 -17.30
C MET A 227 21.33 18.09 -16.33
N PHE A 228 21.49 17.46 -15.18
CA PHE A 228 22.53 17.78 -14.21
C PHE A 228 23.95 17.54 -14.76
N VAL A 229 24.17 16.41 -15.45
CA VAL A 229 25.45 16.09 -16.08
C VAL A 229 25.79 17.09 -17.18
N VAL A 230 24.82 17.42 -18.05
CA VAL A 230 25.01 18.43 -19.11
C VAL A 230 25.33 19.80 -18.50
N TRP A 231 24.60 20.22 -17.48
CA TRP A 231 24.86 21.51 -16.80
C TRP A 231 26.25 21.57 -16.17
N SER A 232 26.75 20.49 -15.59
CA SER A 232 28.08 20.48 -14.97
C SER A 232 29.21 20.30 -15.99
N ALA A 233 29.02 19.51 -17.05
CA ALA A 233 30.01 19.20 -18.04
C ALA A 233 30.31 20.38 -19.00
N VAL A 234 29.27 21.09 -19.46
CA VAL A 234 29.41 22.19 -20.41
C VAL A 234 30.33 23.31 -19.90
N PRO A 235 30.12 23.89 -18.70
CA PRO A 235 31.02 24.91 -18.18
C PRO A 235 32.43 24.35 -17.86
N ALA A 236 32.52 23.06 -17.43
CA ALA A 236 33.82 22.45 -17.13
C ALA A 236 34.69 22.28 -18.40
N VAL A 237 34.09 21.79 -19.48
CA VAL A 237 34.77 21.67 -20.79
C VAL A 237 35.14 23.06 -21.31
N GLY A 238 34.24 24.03 -21.23
CA GLY A 238 34.49 25.42 -21.61
C GLY A 238 35.68 26.04 -20.86
N ALA A 239 35.69 25.86 -19.52
CA ALA A 239 36.77 26.36 -18.67
C ALA A 239 38.12 25.69 -19.00
N LEU A 240 38.11 24.39 -19.25
CA LEU A 240 39.32 23.63 -19.60
C LEU A 240 39.87 24.04 -20.97
N ALA A 241 39.00 24.14 -21.96
CA ALA A 241 39.37 24.58 -23.31
C ALA A 241 39.96 26.00 -23.33
N PHE A 242 39.29 26.93 -22.64
CA PHE A 242 39.74 28.31 -22.51
C PHE A 242 41.01 28.42 -21.69
N GLY A 243 41.18 27.68 -20.63
CA GLY A 243 42.39 27.62 -19.81
C GLY A 243 43.61 27.10 -20.60
N LEU A 244 43.42 26.07 -21.44
CA LEU A 244 44.45 25.54 -22.31
C LEU A 244 44.83 26.51 -23.46
N TRP A 245 43.82 27.16 -24.08
CA TRP A 245 44.03 28.19 -25.07
C TRP A 245 44.86 29.37 -24.54
N LEU A 246 44.45 29.89 -23.37
CA LEU A 246 45.17 30.99 -22.70
C LEU A 246 46.60 30.61 -22.36
N ARG A 247 46.85 29.38 -21.94
CA ARG A 247 48.20 28.87 -21.65
C ARG A 247 49.06 28.77 -22.91
N ARG A 248 48.49 28.40 -24.08
CA ARG A 248 49.18 28.35 -25.35
C ARG A 248 49.58 29.76 -25.82
N GLU A 249 48.68 30.73 -25.68
CA GLU A 249 48.92 32.11 -26.09
C GLU A 249 50.01 32.79 -25.27
N LEU A 250 49.98 32.56 -23.94
CA LEU A 250 51.01 33.06 -23.02
C LEU A 250 52.40 32.45 -23.29
N ARG A 251 52.48 31.24 -23.83
CA ARG A 251 53.76 30.64 -24.26
C ARG A 251 54.28 31.24 -25.56
N ARG A 252 53.41 31.50 -26.52
CA ARG A 252 53.78 32.15 -27.79
C ARG A 252 54.33 33.56 -27.57
N SER A 253 53.70 34.32 -26.70
CA SER A 253 54.12 35.69 -26.34
C SER A 253 55.42 35.75 -25.52
N ALA A 254 55.95 34.62 -25.03
CA ALA A 254 57.19 34.54 -24.27
C ALA A 254 58.40 34.11 -25.14
N SER A 255 58.15 33.61 -26.36
CA SER A 255 59.18 33.15 -27.26
C SER A 255 59.46 34.11 -28.46
N GLY A 256 58.74 35.21 -28.57
CA GLY A 256 59.00 36.33 -29.49
C GLY A 256 59.45 37.58 -28.70
#